data_10ab877394e5bdbeea311d7105b06cf7
#
_entry.id   10ab877394e5bdbeea311d7105b06cf7
#
_cell.length_a   1.000
_cell.length_b   1.000
_cell.length_c   1.000
_cell.angle_alpha   90.00
_cell.angle_beta   90.00
_cell.angle_gamma   90.00
#
_symmetry.space_group_name_H-M   'P 1'
#
loop_
_entity.id
_entity.type
_entity.pdbx_description
1 polymer ?
#
loop_
_entity_poly.entity_id
_entity_poly.type
_entity_poly.pdbx_seq_one_letter_code
_entity_poly.pdbx_strand_id
1 'polypeptide(L)'
;VYEGLIDRYAVTVPAVWVARDNKAAGFDITDAFKIEKSKVTYMNMEVDAEWDENGNNIRVKTQVEPCMLPDEGETFAIGYVMTASGLSDDKWRQESSYSEYSSDSYKDAPEEMKFYADAANYVEGWSKVKGMVYNHVAIESQGMDNGLEDSKMTDFRADEVKTHSTTFEGVNKYSVIRDRSKIEIAAVLFNTKTGKIENAARCSVRNHGTTGIRPNLVQEQKKPEGIYDMQGRKVNGKPTPGIYIVNGKKTVIR
;
A
#
# COMPACT_ATOMS: atom_id res chain seq x y z
N VAL A 1 -0.89 11.50 12.12
CA VAL A 1 -0.05 10.66 11.21
C VAL A 1 1.10 11.48 10.68
N TYR A 2 0.86 12.69 10.20
CA TYR A 2 1.87 13.50 9.53
C TYR A 2 2.97 14.00 10.50
N GLU A 3 2.59 14.50 11.67
CA GLU A 3 3.53 15.00 12.68
C GLU A 3 4.47 13.90 13.19
N GLY A 4 3.94 12.72 13.52
CA GLY A 4 4.76 11.60 13.99
C GLY A 4 5.77 11.10 12.95
N LEU A 5 5.46 11.22 11.64
CA LEU A 5 6.40 10.87 10.58
C LEU A 5 7.53 11.89 10.43
N ILE A 6 7.24 13.20 10.57
CA ILE A 6 8.25 14.24 10.53
C ILE A 6 9.23 14.06 11.68
N ASP A 7 8.74 13.87 12.90
CA ASP A 7 9.56 13.70 14.10
C ASP A 7 10.46 12.45 13.99
N ARG A 8 9.91 11.35 13.48
CA ARG A 8 10.65 10.09 13.34
C ARG A 8 11.79 10.16 12.32
N TYR A 9 11.58 10.83 11.21
CA TYR A 9 12.55 10.85 10.11
C TYR A 9 13.38 12.13 10.03
N ALA A 10 13.15 13.10 10.90
CA ALA A 10 13.89 14.37 11.00
C ALA A 10 14.12 15.03 9.63
N VAL A 11 13.07 15.11 8.83
CA VAL A 11 13.20 15.50 7.42
C VAL A 11 12.78 16.95 7.21
N THR A 12 13.54 17.62 6.37
CA THR A 12 13.09 18.83 5.70
C THR A 12 12.05 18.44 4.64
N VAL A 13 10.89 19.04 4.74
CA VAL A 13 9.84 18.84 3.74
C VAL A 13 10.05 19.76 2.52
N PRO A 14 9.71 19.33 1.31
CA PRO A 14 9.14 18.03 0.97
C PRO A 14 10.19 16.91 0.88
N ALA A 15 9.82 15.71 1.32
CA ALA A 15 10.65 14.51 1.22
C ALA A 15 9.81 13.29 0.87
N VAL A 16 10.38 12.36 0.12
CA VAL A 16 9.73 11.11 -0.26
C VAL A 16 10.54 9.92 0.25
N TRP A 17 9.84 8.97 0.86
CA TRP A 17 10.39 7.72 1.36
C TRP A 17 9.58 6.55 0.80
N VAL A 18 10.25 5.51 0.34
CA VAL A 18 9.62 4.26 -0.11
C VAL A 18 9.73 3.24 1.01
N ALA A 19 8.60 2.63 1.40
CA ALA A 19 8.47 1.65 2.47
C ALA A 19 9.05 2.09 3.84
N ARG A 20 9.21 3.39 4.07
CA ARG A 20 9.87 3.98 5.24
C ARG A 20 11.33 3.54 5.43
N ASP A 21 11.96 3.04 4.39
CA ASP A 21 13.34 2.56 4.43
C ASP A 21 14.25 3.38 3.52
N ASN A 22 13.87 3.62 2.28
CA ASN A 22 14.71 4.28 1.29
C ASN A 22 14.20 5.69 0.97
N LYS A 23 15.04 6.69 1.28
CA LYS A 23 14.78 8.08 0.91
C LYS A 23 15.04 8.28 -0.58
N ALA A 24 14.07 8.84 -1.28
CA ALA A 24 14.25 9.23 -2.67
C ALA A 24 15.20 10.43 -2.80
N ALA A 25 15.92 10.49 -3.90
CA ALA A 25 16.73 11.65 -4.27
C ALA A 25 15.81 12.75 -4.83
N GLY A 26 15.53 13.77 -4.02
CA GLY A 26 14.55 14.78 -4.36
C GLY A 26 13.14 14.17 -4.52
N PHE A 27 12.53 14.34 -5.70
CA PHE A 27 11.24 13.73 -6.05
C PHE A 27 11.35 12.49 -6.94
N ASP A 28 12.57 12.10 -7.35
CA ASP A 28 12.76 10.89 -8.14
C ASP A 28 12.79 9.65 -7.23
N ILE A 29 11.72 8.89 -7.29
CA ILE A 29 11.54 7.66 -6.51
C ILE A 29 12.11 6.42 -7.22
N THR A 30 12.65 6.56 -8.43
CA THR A 30 12.96 5.42 -9.31
C THR A 30 13.91 4.42 -8.64
N ASP A 31 15.01 4.89 -8.07
CA ASP A 31 16.01 4.01 -7.48
C ASP A 31 15.53 3.46 -6.13
N ALA A 32 14.90 4.28 -5.28
CA ALA A 32 14.31 3.83 -4.04
C ALA A 32 13.24 2.75 -4.28
N PHE A 33 12.40 2.93 -5.31
CA PHE A 33 11.40 1.95 -5.70
C PHE A 33 12.03 0.64 -6.24
N LYS A 34 13.10 0.72 -7.06
CA LYS A 34 13.81 -0.47 -7.55
C LYS A 34 14.40 -1.28 -6.41
N ILE A 35 15.01 -0.61 -5.42
CA ILE A 35 15.56 -1.26 -4.23
C ILE A 35 14.45 -2.00 -3.49
N GLU A 36 13.34 -1.33 -3.17
CA GLU A 36 12.24 -1.96 -2.45
C GLU A 36 11.62 -3.11 -3.24
N LYS A 37 11.40 -2.94 -4.55
CA LYS A 37 10.86 -3.98 -5.42
C LYS A 37 11.74 -5.24 -5.48
N SER A 38 13.04 -5.12 -5.26
CA SER A 38 13.98 -6.24 -5.26
C SER A 38 14.01 -7.03 -3.95
N LYS A 39 13.46 -6.48 -2.87
CA LYS A 39 13.39 -7.16 -1.57
C LYS A 39 12.41 -8.30 -1.60
N VAL A 40 12.75 -9.35 -0.86
CA VAL A 40 11.86 -10.48 -0.62
C VAL A 40 11.12 -10.21 0.69
N THR A 41 9.80 -10.24 0.66
CA THR A 41 9.01 -10.17 1.89
C THR A 41 9.02 -11.52 2.62
N TYR A 42 9.07 -11.47 3.93
CA TYR A 42 8.95 -12.65 4.79
C TYR A 42 7.49 -13.05 5.03
N MET A 43 6.57 -12.13 4.78
CA MET A 43 5.16 -12.27 5.16
C MET A 43 4.23 -12.11 3.96
N ASN A 44 3.37 -13.09 3.72
CA ASN A 44 2.18 -12.89 2.90
C ASN A 44 1.13 -12.14 3.69
N MET A 45 0.33 -11.36 2.98
CA MET A 45 -0.69 -10.54 3.58
C MET A 45 -1.95 -10.54 2.73
N GLU A 46 -3.10 -10.79 3.36
CA GLU A 46 -4.40 -10.64 2.73
C GLU A 46 -5.28 -9.72 3.59
N VAL A 47 -6.02 -8.86 2.94
CA VAL A 47 -7.01 -7.99 3.60
C VAL A 47 -8.36 -8.17 2.93
N ASP A 48 -9.41 -8.20 3.74
CA ASP A 48 -10.80 -8.24 3.33
C ASP A 48 -11.59 -7.20 4.09
N ALA A 49 -12.53 -6.52 3.42
CA ALA A 49 -13.33 -5.49 4.03
C ALA A 49 -14.79 -5.56 3.55
N GLU A 50 -15.74 -5.37 4.47
CA GLU A 50 -17.16 -5.35 4.15
C GLU A 50 -17.90 -4.28 4.96
N TRP A 51 -18.96 -3.74 4.37
CA TRP A 51 -19.90 -2.91 5.09
C TRP A 51 -20.63 -3.73 6.17
N ASP A 52 -20.96 -3.10 7.28
CA ASP A 52 -21.91 -3.68 8.21
C ASP A 52 -23.35 -3.70 7.62
N GLU A 53 -24.28 -4.35 8.31
CA GLU A 53 -25.67 -4.47 7.88
C GLU A 53 -26.36 -3.11 7.64
N ASN A 54 -25.95 -2.09 8.40
CA ASN A 54 -26.51 -0.74 8.31
C ASN A 54 -25.80 0.13 7.26
N GLY A 55 -24.71 -0.37 6.66
CA GLY A 55 -23.89 0.39 5.71
C GLY A 55 -23.24 1.63 6.31
N ASN A 56 -22.94 1.63 7.61
CA ASN A 56 -22.36 2.75 8.32
C ASN A 56 -20.91 2.52 8.75
N ASN A 57 -20.54 1.28 9.01
CA ASN A 57 -19.20 0.88 9.43
C ASN A 57 -18.59 -0.08 8.43
N ILE A 58 -17.27 -0.09 8.34
CA ILE A 58 -16.52 -1.04 7.52
C ILE A 58 -15.74 -1.97 8.45
N ARG A 59 -16.10 -3.25 8.43
CA ARG A 59 -15.34 -4.30 9.13
C ARG A 59 -14.20 -4.77 8.27
N VAL A 60 -13.02 -4.83 8.83
CA VAL A 60 -11.79 -5.23 8.15
C VAL A 60 -11.21 -6.46 8.83
N LYS A 61 -10.82 -7.43 8.04
CA LYS A 61 -10.10 -8.62 8.48
C LYS A 61 -8.81 -8.76 7.68
N THR A 62 -7.70 -8.93 8.38
CA THR A 62 -6.38 -9.13 7.77
C THR A 62 -5.80 -10.45 8.22
N GLN A 63 -5.20 -11.19 7.29
CA GLN A 63 -4.47 -12.41 7.53
C GLN A 63 -3.01 -12.19 7.15
N VAL A 64 -2.11 -12.67 8.00
CA VAL A 64 -0.66 -12.63 7.80
C VAL A 64 -0.12 -14.04 7.95
N GLU A 65 0.60 -14.51 6.94
CA GLU A 65 1.19 -15.84 6.89
C GLU A 65 2.69 -15.72 6.59
N PRO A 66 3.58 -16.33 7.37
CA PRO A 66 5.00 -16.30 7.07
C PRO A 66 5.31 -17.15 5.82
N CYS A 67 5.91 -16.53 4.80
CA CYS A 67 6.53 -17.25 3.69
C CYS A 67 7.87 -17.85 4.09
N MET A 68 8.54 -17.16 5.01
CA MET A 68 9.79 -17.55 5.64
C MET A 68 9.73 -17.06 7.08
N LEU A 69 10.20 -17.86 8.03
CA LEU A 69 10.19 -17.46 9.43
C LEU A 69 11.11 -16.26 9.63
N PRO A 70 10.61 -15.18 10.29
CA PRO A 70 11.44 -14.06 10.67
C PRO A 70 12.47 -14.49 11.73
N ASP A 71 13.45 -13.64 11.96
CA ASP A 71 14.43 -13.85 13.02
C ASP A 71 13.76 -13.88 14.41
N GLU A 72 14.39 -14.58 15.35
CA GLU A 72 13.87 -14.69 16.70
C GLU A 72 13.67 -13.31 17.35
N GLY A 73 12.51 -13.15 17.94
CA GLY A 73 12.11 -11.92 18.62
C GLY A 73 11.68 -10.78 17.70
N GLU A 74 11.59 -10.98 16.37
CA GLU A 74 10.95 -10.00 15.49
C GLU A 74 9.46 -9.86 15.81
N THR A 75 9.00 -8.61 15.80
CA THR A 75 7.62 -8.26 16.14
C THR A 75 7.02 -7.42 15.03
N PHE A 76 5.81 -7.79 14.62
CA PHE A 76 5.08 -7.07 13.58
C PHE A 76 3.75 -6.57 14.11
N ALA A 77 3.23 -5.50 13.50
CA ALA A 77 1.90 -4.98 13.81
C ALA A 77 1.29 -4.35 12.54
N ILE A 78 -0.04 -4.25 12.51
CA ILE A 78 -0.78 -3.80 11.35
C ILE A 78 -1.34 -2.40 11.59
N GLY A 79 -1.11 -1.50 10.62
CA GLY A 79 -1.84 -0.25 10.51
C GLY A 79 -2.77 -0.28 9.30
N TYR A 80 -3.80 0.56 9.34
CA TYR A 80 -4.84 0.60 8.31
C TYR A 80 -5.07 2.01 7.80
N VAL A 81 -5.33 2.12 6.50
CA VAL A 81 -5.76 3.36 5.86
C VAL A 81 -7.01 3.08 5.04
N MET A 82 -8.06 3.84 5.30
CA MET A 82 -9.22 3.94 4.43
C MET A 82 -8.98 5.06 3.43
N THR A 83 -9.01 4.74 2.15
CA THR A 83 -8.90 5.70 1.05
C THR A 83 -10.17 5.78 0.24
N ALA A 84 -10.37 6.90 -0.43
CA ALA A 84 -11.45 7.06 -1.40
C ALA A 84 -10.95 7.77 -2.66
N SER A 85 -11.59 7.44 -3.79
CA SER A 85 -11.24 7.99 -5.10
C SER A 85 -12.40 8.75 -5.72
N GLY A 86 -12.10 9.60 -6.70
CA GLY A 86 -13.09 10.44 -7.38
C GLY A 86 -13.60 11.59 -6.51
N LEU A 87 -12.79 12.05 -5.55
CA LEU A 87 -13.15 13.11 -4.63
C LEU A 87 -12.90 14.49 -5.26
N SER A 88 -13.84 15.39 -5.07
CA SER A 88 -13.70 16.79 -5.46
C SER A 88 -14.47 17.66 -4.47
N ASP A 89 -13.84 18.72 -4.01
CA ASP A 89 -14.46 19.72 -3.13
C ASP A 89 -13.90 21.10 -3.46
N ASP A 90 -14.74 22.11 -3.46
CA ASP A 90 -14.32 23.49 -3.76
C ASP A 90 -13.31 24.03 -2.75
N LYS A 91 -13.24 23.45 -1.55
CA LYS A 91 -12.26 23.79 -0.51
C LYS A 91 -10.90 23.13 -0.76
N TRP A 92 -10.82 22.13 -1.63
CA TRP A 92 -9.60 21.37 -1.93
C TRP A 92 -8.93 21.90 -3.20
N ARG A 93 -8.77 23.18 -3.28
CA ARG A 93 -8.11 23.82 -4.42
C ARG A 93 -6.62 23.66 -4.30
N GLN A 94 -6.02 23.11 -5.35
CA GLN A 94 -4.57 22.96 -5.42
C GLN A 94 -3.93 24.30 -5.79
N GLU A 95 -2.99 24.79 -5.01
CA GLU A 95 -2.12 25.88 -5.42
C GLU A 95 -1.14 25.39 -6.49
N SER A 96 -0.90 26.24 -7.50
CA SER A 96 0.04 25.93 -8.57
C SER A 96 0.95 27.10 -8.86
N SER A 97 2.24 26.90 -8.77
CA SER A 97 3.24 27.87 -9.20
C SER A 97 3.33 28.02 -10.73
N TYR A 98 2.72 27.12 -11.48
CA TYR A 98 2.69 27.21 -12.95
C TYR A 98 1.81 28.34 -13.48
N SER A 99 0.89 28.86 -12.67
CA SER A 99 0.06 30.02 -13.03
C SER A 99 0.88 31.29 -13.31
N GLU A 100 2.10 31.36 -12.79
CA GLU A 100 3.01 32.49 -12.97
C GLU A 100 3.85 32.41 -14.25
N TYR A 101 3.78 31.28 -14.96
CA TYR A 101 4.54 31.12 -16.19
C TYR A 101 4.00 32.00 -17.31
N SER A 102 4.95 32.65 -17.99
CA SER A 102 4.67 33.37 -19.23
C SER A 102 4.11 32.44 -20.32
N SER A 103 3.47 33.01 -21.31
CA SER A 103 2.95 32.26 -22.47
C SER A 103 3.96 31.37 -23.17
N ASP A 104 5.26 31.70 -23.07
CA ASP A 104 6.35 30.92 -23.65
C ASP A 104 6.66 29.66 -22.83
N SER A 105 6.69 29.76 -21.49
CA SER A 105 6.82 28.58 -20.62
C SER A 105 5.65 27.61 -20.76
N TYR A 106 4.44 28.13 -21.03
CA TYR A 106 3.28 27.29 -21.29
C TYR A 106 3.42 26.45 -22.57
N LYS A 107 4.00 27.01 -23.63
CA LYS A 107 4.19 26.29 -24.90
C LYS A 107 5.09 25.09 -24.78
N ASP A 108 6.10 25.19 -23.93
CA ASP A 108 7.09 24.14 -23.70
C ASP A 108 6.71 23.18 -22.58
N ALA A 109 5.58 23.44 -21.86
CA ALA A 109 5.11 22.57 -20.80
C ALA A 109 4.60 21.23 -21.36
N PRO A 110 4.88 20.10 -20.70
CA PRO A 110 4.26 18.81 -21.00
C PRO A 110 2.72 18.93 -20.96
N GLU A 111 2.01 18.14 -21.77
CA GLU A 111 0.54 18.19 -21.87
C GLU A 111 -0.14 18.07 -20.52
N GLU A 112 0.36 17.19 -19.65
CA GLU A 112 -0.15 16.97 -18.30
C GLU A 112 -0.03 18.22 -17.42
N MET A 113 0.93 19.10 -17.73
CA MET A 113 1.16 20.34 -16.97
C MET A 113 0.41 21.53 -17.54
N LYS A 114 -0.03 21.48 -18.80
CA LYS A 114 -0.76 22.58 -19.44
C LYS A 114 -2.07 22.90 -18.72
N PHE A 115 -2.77 21.89 -18.21
CA PHE A 115 -3.95 22.09 -17.37
C PHE A 115 -3.67 23.02 -16.18
N TYR A 116 -2.53 22.86 -15.54
CA TYR A 116 -2.13 23.65 -14.37
C TYR A 116 -1.55 25.02 -14.72
N ALA A 117 -1.24 25.27 -15.97
CA ALA A 117 -0.74 26.55 -16.47
C ALA A 117 -1.84 27.41 -17.11
N ASP A 118 -2.99 26.82 -17.46
CA ASP A 118 -4.11 27.54 -18.10
C ASP A 118 -4.91 28.35 -17.08
N ALA A 119 -4.89 29.67 -17.25
CA ALA A 119 -5.60 30.62 -16.40
C ALA A 119 -7.14 30.36 -16.35
N ALA A 120 -7.72 29.71 -17.35
CA ALA A 120 -9.15 29.38 -17.37
C ALA A 120 -9.50 28.34 -16.26
N ASN A 121 -8.53 27.58 -15.78
CA ASN A 121 -8.69 26.58 -14.72
C ASN A 121 -8.52 27.15 -13.31
N TYR A 122 -8.23 28.45 -13.15
CA TYR A 122 -8.03 29.07 -11.86
C TYR A 122 -9.29 29.74 -11.30
N VAL A 123 -9.36 29.86 -9.98
CA VAL A 123 -10.36 30.64 -9.25
C VAL A 123 -9.64 31.55 -8.25
N GLU A 124 -10.26 32.71 -7.94
CA GLU A 124 -9.77 33.66 -6.93
C GLU A 124 -8.32 34.11 -7.18
N GLY A 125 -8.05 34.67 -8.30
CA GLY A 125 -6.73 35.21 -8.67
C GLY A 125 -5.71 34.14 -8.89
N TRP A 126 -5.25 33.61 -9.70
CA TRP A 126 -4.02 33.05 -10.27
C TRP A 126 -3.41 31.81 -9.65
N SER A 127 -3.73 31.44 -8.40
CA SER A 127 -2.95 30.39 -7.71
C SER A 127 -3.72 29.10 -7.45
N LYS A 128 -5.04 29.06 -7.59
CA LYS A 128 -5.85 27.90 -7.19
C LYS A 128 -6.56 27.26 -8.36
N VAL A 129 -6.20 26.04 -8.67
CA VAL A 129 -6.81 25.24 -9.75
C VAL A 129 -8.15 24.68 -9.30
N LYS A 130 -9.20 24.86 -10.12
CA LYS A 130 -10.55 24.32 -9.91
C LYS A 130 -10.75 23.00 -10.65
N GLY A 131 -11.78 22.25 -10.25
CA GLY A 131 -12.19 21.04 -10.95
C GLY A 131 -11.25 19.84 -10.76
N MET A 132 -10.35 19.91 -9.79
CA MET A 132 -9.46 18.79 -9.46
C MET A 132 -10.26 17.62 -8.92
N VAL A 133 -9.96 16.43 -9.43
CA VAL A 133 -10.46 15.15 -8.92
C VAL A 133 -9.31 14.38 -8.32
N TYR A 134 -9.45 14.02 -7.07
CA TYR A 134 -8.42 13.33 -6.30
C TYR A 134 -8.77 11.85 -6.15
N ASN A 135 -7.77 11.01 -6.35
CA ASN A 135 -7.88 9.56 -6.19
C ASN A 135 -6.99 9.08 -5.04
N HIS A 136 -7.39 7.98 -4.41
CA HIS A 136 -6.68 7.36 -3.29
C HIS A 136 -6.36 8.32 -2.14
N VAL A 137 -7.28 9.25 -1.87
CA VAL A 137 -7.14 10.18 -0.74
C VAL A 137 -7.33 9.43 0.56
N ALA A 138 -6.39 9.55 1.48
CA ALA A 138 -6.53 8.98 2.82
C ALA A 138 -7.62 9.74 3.60
N ILE A 139 -8.68 9.05 3.97
CA ILE A 139 -9.83 9.60 4.69
C ILE A 139 -9.68 9.40 6.19
N GLU A 140 -9.31 8.19 6.57
CA GLU A 140 -9.12 7.82 7.98
C GLU A 140 -7.98 6.80 8.07
N SER A 141 -7.27 6.79 9.18
CA SER A 141 -6.22 5.82 9.42
C SER A 141 -6.19 5.36 10.87
N GLN A 142 -5.72 4.15 11.08
CA GLN A 142 -5.57 3.53 12.39
C GLN A 142 -4.18 2.89 12.46
N GLY A 143 -3.44 3.14 13.54
CA GLY A 143 -2.13 2.52 13.77
C GLY A 143 -1.05 2.83 12.73
N MET A 144 -1.16 3.92 11.98
CA MET A 144 -0.19 4.24 10.91
C MET A 144 1.13 4.81 11.43
N ASP A 145 1.32 4.91 12.72
CA ASP A 145 2.64 5.22 13.29
C ASP A 145 3.55 3.99 13.31
N ASN A 146 3.13 2.91 13.96
CA ASN A 146 3.91 1.66 14.08
C ASN A 146 3.03 0.41 14.24
N GLY A 147 1.82 0.41 13.71
CA GLY A 147 0.79 -0.61 13.88
C GLY A 147 -0.08 -0.38 15.12
N LEU A 148 -1.23 -1.05 15.14
CA LEU A 148 -2.13 -1.09 16.29
C LEU A 148 -1.54 -2.02 17.37
N GLU A 149 -1.69 -1.67 18.62
CA GLU A 149 -1.15 -2.43 19.76
C GLU A 149 -1.74 -3.85 19.83
N ASP A 150 -3.04 -3.96 19.59
CA ASP A 150 -3.80 -5.22 19.60
C ASP A 150 -3.56 -6.10 18.36
N SER A 151 -2.88 -5.55 17.34
CA SER A 151 -2.47 -6.29 16.15
C SER A 151 -1.05 -6.85 16.24
N LYS A 152 -0.36 -6.69 17.36
CA LYS A 152 1.01 -7.18 17.52
C LYS A 152 1.09 -8.70 17.37
N MET A 153 2.06 -9.13 16.58
CA MET A 153 2.31 -10.52 16.24
C MET A 153 3.77 -10.88 16.50
N THR A 154 3.98 -11.97 17.24
CA THR A 154 5.28 -12.56 17.57
C THR A 154 5.22 -14.07 17.40
N ASP A 155 6.32 -14.77 17.60
CA ASP A 155 6.37 -16.23 17.68
C ASP A 155 5.73 -16.94 16.48
N PHE A 156 6.16 -16.54 15.30
CA PHE A 156 5.66 -17.12 14.04
C PHE A 156 6.11 -18.56 13.88
N ARG A 157 5.18 -19.41 13.43
CA ARG A 157 5.45 -20.80 13.04
C ARG A 157 5.21 -20.97 11.55
N ALA A 158 5.85 -21.93 10.96
CA ALA A 158 5.60 -22.28 9.56
C ALA A 158 4.12 -22.67 9.37
N ASP A 159 3.53 -22.18 8.29
CA ASP A 159 2.12 -22.42 7.90
C ASP A 159 1.08 -21.89 8.93
N GLU A 160 1.49 -21.05 9.89
CA GLU A 160 0.58 -20.42 10.84
C GLU A 160 0.04 -19.11 10.27
N VAL A 161 -1.28 -18.99 10.13
CA VAL A 161 -1.94 -17.75 9.76
C VAL A 161 -2.35 -16.97 11.01
N LYS A 162 -1.81 -15.79 11.18
CA LYS A 162 -2.24 -14.84 12.21
C LYS A 162 -3.29 -13.90 11.65
N THR A 163 -4.30 -13.59 12.43
CA THR A 163 -5.44 -12.78 11.99
C THR A 163 -5.64 -11.60 12.93
N HIS A 164 -5.91 -10.43 12.36
CA HIS A 164 -6.37 -9.25 13.09
C HIS A 164 -7.62 -8.68 12.44
N SER A 165 -8.50 -8.09 13.25
CA SER A 165 -9.72 -7.44 12.77
C SER A 165 -9.86 -6.06 13.38
N THR A 166 -10.33 -5.11 12.59
CA THR A 166 -10.66 -3.74 13.05
C THR A 166 -11.93 -3.23 12.36
N THR A 167 -12.43 -2.09 12.80
CA THR A 167 -13.61 -1.44 12.22
C THR A 167 -13.36 0.05 12.01
N PHE A 168 -13.68 0.56 10.84
CA PHE A 168 -13.82 1.99 10.60
C PHE A 168 -15.27 2.36 10.90
N GLU A 169 -15.48 3.16 11.95
CA GLU A 169 -16.81 3.49 12.45
C GLU A 169 -17.35 4.81 11.88
N GLY A 170 -18.65 4.84 11.64
CA GLY A 170 -19.35 6.05 11.25
C GLY A 170 -18.86 6.64 9.93
N VAL A 171 -18.56 5.82 8.93
CA VAL A 171 -18.01 6.26 7.63
C VAL A 171 -18.94 7.26 6.92
N ASN A 172 -20.23 7.24 7.25
CA ASN A 172 -21.24 8.20 6.75
C ASN A 172 -20.95 9.67 7.15
N LYS A 173 -20.10 9.90 8.15
CA LYS A 173 -19.66 11.25 8.56
C LYS A 173 -18.84 11.96 7.46
N TYR A 174 -18.28 11.23 6.52
CA TYR A 174 -17.43 11.77 5.47
C TYR A 174 -18.25 12.15 4.22
N SER A 175 -18.90 13.30 4.25
CA SER A 175 -19.77 13.80 3.17
C SER A 175 -19.06 13.99 1.82
N VAL A 176 -17.74 14.08 1.83
CA VAL A 176 -16.91 14.18 0.62
C VAL A 176 -16.93 12.88 -0.21
N ILE A 177 -17.22 11.74 0.41
CA ILE A 177 -17.34 10.45 -0.27
C ILE A 177 -18.72 10.35 -0.91
N ARG A 178 -18.80 10.61 -2.20
CA ARG A 178 -20.04 10.55 -2.97
C ARG A 178 -20.33 9.16 -3.52
N ASP A 179 -19.28 8.39 -3.79
CA ASP A 179 -19.35 7.04 -4.35
C ASP A 179 -18.62 6.05 -3.43
N ARG A 180 -19.39 5.28 -2.68
CA ARG A 180 -18.88 4.30 -1.72
C ARG A 180 -18.18 3.11 -2.37
N SER A 181 -18.47 2.84 -3.65
CA SER A 181 -17.80 1.76 -4.40
C SER A 181 -16.33 2.05 -4.66
N LYS A 182 -15.91 3.31 -4.46
CA LYS A 182 -14.54 3.79 -4.64
C LYS A 182 -13.75 3.88 -3.33
N ILE A 183 -14.27 3.28 -2.26
CA ILE A 183 -13.54 3.14 -1.01
C ILE A 183 -12.68 1.89 -1.07
N GLU A 184 -11.42 2.03 -0.67
CA GLU A 184 -10.48 0.93 -0.52
C GLU A 184 -9.88 0.96 0.88
N ILE A 185 -9.57 -0.21 1.41
CA ILE A 185 -8.82 -0.39 2.65
C ILE A 185 -7.43 -0.91 2.30
N ALA A 186 -6.41 -0.23 2.78
CA ALA A 186 -5.04 -0.70 2.76
C ALA A 186 -4.64 -1.12 4.18
N ALA A 187 -4.10 -2.32 4.32
CA ALA A 187 -3.46 -2.82 5.53
C ALA A 187 -1.94 -2.80 5.30
N VAL A 188 -1.19 -2.29 6.27
CA VAL A 188 0.27 -2.12 6.19
C VAL A 188 0.89 -2.84 7.38
N LEU A 189 1.79 -3.78 7.11
CA LEU A 189 2.52 -4.54 8.12
C LEU A 189 3.82 -3.83 8.45
N PHE A 190 3.99 -3.45 9.70
CA PHE A 190 5.20 -2.83 10.21
C PHE A 190 6.04 -3.83 10.97
N ASN A 191 7.35 -3.82 10.76
CA ASN A 191 8.29 -4.34 11.74
C ASN A 191 8.38 -3.31 12.88
N THR A 192 7.88 -3.66 14.06
CA THR A 192 7.72 -2.69 15.16
C THR A 192 9.02 -2.23 15.78
N LYS A 193 10.11 -3.00 15.60
CA LYS A 193 11.44 -2.64 16.09
C LYS A 193 12.10 -1.57 15.21
N THR A 194 11.97 -1.72 13.90
CA THR A 194 12.62 -0.83 12.94
C THR A 194 11.71 0.31 12.47
N GLY A 195 10.38 0.14 12.59
CA GLY A 195 9.36 1.02 12.04
C GLY A 195 9.24 0.94 10.52
N LYS A 196 9.95 0.02 9.86
CA LYS A 196 9.89 -0.18 8.41
C LYS A 196 8.62 -0.94 8.01
N ILE A 197 8.20 -0.74 6.77
CA ILE A 197 7.09 -1.48 6.20
C ILE A 197 7.64 -2.80 5.64
N GLU A 198 7.10 -3.92 6.13
CA GLU A 198 7.45 -5.25 5.67
C GLU A 198 6.61 -5.65 4.45
N ASN A 199 5.31 -5.44 4.51
CA ASN A 199 4.39 -5.72 3.42
C ASN A 199 3.15 -4.85 3.52
N ALA A 200 2.35 -4.83 2.45
CA ALA A 200 1.05 -4.17 2.42
C ALA A 200 0.08 -4.91 1.49
N ALA A 201 -1.19 -4.90 1.83
CA ALA A 201 -2.26 -5.40 1.00
C ALA A 201 -3.42 -4.41 0.94
N ARG A 202 -4.21 -4.44 -0.13
CA ARG A 202 -5.41 -3.61 -0.26
C ARG A 202 -6.58 -4.39 -0.83
N CYS A 203 -7.79 -3.95 -0.49
CA CYS A 203 -9.02 -4.46 -1.07
C CYS A 203 -10.06 -3.35 -1.22
N SER A 204 -11.02 -3.56 -2.13
CA SER A 204 -12.24 -2.78 -2.17
C SER A 204 -13.21 -3.27 -1.10
N VAL A 205 -14.09 -2.38 -0.62
CA VAL A 205 -15.08 -2.71 0.40
C VAL A 205 -16.28 -3.39 -0.26
N ARG A 206 -16.61 -4.59 0.21
CA ARG A 206 -17.79 -5.36 -0.26
C ARG A 206 -19.06 -4.91 0.46
N ASN A 207 -20.19 -5.11 -0.19
CA ASN A 207 -21.48 -4.97 0.48
C ASN A 207 -21.71 -6.13 1.47
N HIS A 208 -22.41 -5.87 2.56
CA HIS A 208 -22.76 -6.88 3.55
C HIS A 208 -23.51 -8.07 2.92
N GLY A 209 -23.17 -9.28 3.33
CA GLY A 209 -23.82 -10.51 2.87
C GLY A 209 -23.50 -10.91 1.41
N THR A 210 -22.69 -10.16 0.70
CA THR A 210 -22.15 -10.63 -0.57
C THR A 210 -21.07 -11.65 -0.28
N THR A 211 -21.40 -12.93 -0.44
CA THR A 211 -20.37 -13.97 -0.57
C THR A 211 -19.59 -13.68 -1.83
N GLY A 212 -18.53 -12.87 -1.67
CA GLY A 212 -17.61 -12.66 -2.75
C GLY A 212 -16.94 -13.99 -3.05
N ILE A 213 -17.38 -14.64 -4.13
CA ILE A 213 -16.44 -15.46 -4.89
C ILE A 213 -15.40 -14.44 -5.29
N ARG A 214 -14.30 -14.36 -4.54
CA ARG A 214 -13.11 -13.71 -5.07
C ARG A 214 -12.90 -14.41 -6.41
N PRO A 215 -12.93 -13.73 -7.58
CA PRO A 215 -12.20 -14.28 -8.68
C PRO A 215 -10.81 -14.46 -8.05
N ASN A 216 -10.41 -15.72 -7.88
CA ASN A 216 -9.04 -16.00 -7.53
C ASN A 216 -8.20 -15.26 -8.56
N LEU A 217 -7.74 -14.07 -8.21
CA LEU A 217 -6.55 -13.45 -8.74
C LEU A 217 -5.32 -14.14 -8.11
N VAL A 218 -5.47 -15.37 -7.66
CA VAL A 218 -4.48 -16.36 -7.97
C VAL A 218 -4.57 -16.46 -9.51
N GLN A 219 -3.87 -15.57 -10.22
CA GLN A 219 -3.04 -16.15 -11.25
C GLN A 219 -2.48 -17.37 -10.51
N GLU A 220 -2.97 -18.57 -10.89
CA GLU A 220 -2.15 -19.73 -10.76
C GLU A 220 -0.83 -19.35 -11.40
N GLN A 221 0.07 -18.82 -10.59
CA GLN A 221 1.47 -18.95 -10.89
C GLN A 221 1.59 -20.46 -10.97
N LYS A 222 1.48 -20.99 -12.20
CA LYS A 222 1.79 -22.39 -12.49
C LYS A 222 3.05 -22.64 -11.70
N LYS A 223 2.91 -23.38 -10.59
CA LYS A 223 4.06 -23.69 -9.73
C LYS A 223 5.11 -24.13 -10.71
N PRO A 224 6.27 -23.49 -10.76
CA PRO A 224 7.24 -23.78 -11.79
C PRO A 224 7.52 -25.27 -11.74
N GLU A 225 7.00 -26.00 -12.74
CA GLU A 225 7.25 -27.42 -12.85
C GLU A 225 8.74 -27.59 -13.14
N GLY A 226 9.41 -28.34 -12.29
CA GLY A 226 10.83 -28.58 -12.45
C GLY A 226 11.61 -28.49 -11.14
N ILE A 227 12.91 -28.70 -11.28
CA ILE A 227 13.88 -28.60 -10.18
C ILE A 227 14.67 -27.30 -10.37
N TYR A 228 14.74 -26.50 -9.31
CA TYR A 228 15.49 -25.24 -9.31
C TYR A 228 16.51 -25.26 -8.17
N ASP A 229 17.68 -24.67 -8.39
CA ASP A 229 18.65 -24.44 -7.30
C ASP A 229 18.18 -23.28 -6.37
N MET A 230 18.93 -23.06 -5.30
CA MET A 230 18.60 -21.99 -4.34
C MET A 230 18.76 -20.58 -4.91
N GLN A 231 19.35 -20.41 -6.08
CA GLN A 231 19.43 -19.16 -6.84
C GLN A 231 18.30 -19.02 -7.87
N GLY A 232 17.34 -19.97 -7.92
CA GLY A 232 16.21 -19.94 -8.84
C GLY A 232 16.54 -20.39 -10.28
N ARG A 233 17.72 -20.95 -10.53
CA ARG A 233 18.10 -21.45 -11.86
C ARG A 233 17.56 -22.86 -12.05
N LYS A 234 16.93 -23.11 -13.19
CA LYS A 234 16.40 -24.44 -13.54
C LYS A 234 17.54 -25.45 -13.70
N VAL A 235 17.45 -26.56 -12.98
CA VAL A 235 18.40 -27.66 -13.08
C VAL A 235 17.95 -28.61 -14.19
N ASN A 236 18.75 -28.69 -15.24
CA ASN A 236 18.50 -29.60 -16.35
C ASN A 236 19.32 -30.89 -16.13
N GLY A 237 18.64 -32.04 -16.04
CA GLY A 237 19.25 -33.32 -15.80
C GLY A 237 19.11 -33.82 -14.36
N LYS A 238 19.92 -34.82 -13.98
CA LYS A 238 19.89 -35.43 -12.64
C LYS A 238 20.57 -34.48 -11.62
N PRO A 239 19.87 -33.97 -10.61
CA PRO A 239 20.45 -33.09 -9.62
C PRO A 239 21.48 -33.83 -8.76
N THR A 240 22.55 -33.14 -8.41
CA THR A 240 23.52 -33.61 -7.41
C THR A 240 22.93 -33.48 -5.99
N PRO A 241 23.48 -34.24 -4.97
CA PRO A 241 23.03 -34.07 -3.61
C PRO A 241 23.07 -32.59 -3.17
N GLY A 242 21.95 -32.09 -2.62
CA GLY A 242 21.83 -30.69 -2.25
C GLY A 242 20.40 -30.28 -1.91
N ILE A 243 20.20 -28.97 -1.71
CA ILE A 243 18.89 -28.38 -1.45
C ILE A 243 18.37 -27.73 -2.72
N TYR A 244 17.14 -28.09 -3.10
CA TYR A 244 16.48 -27.65 -4.33
C TYR A 244 15.03 -27.23 -4.06
N ILE A 245 14.46 -26.48 -4.98
CA ILE A 245 13.02 -26.23 -5.05
C ILE A 245 12.45 -27.15 -6.11
N VAL A 246 11.66 -28.13 -5.70
CA VAL A 246 11.00 -29.10 -6.57
C VAL A 246 9.51 -28.84 -6.57
N ASN A 247 8.96 -28.44 -7.73
CA ASN A 247 7.53 -28.10 -7.87
C ASN A 247 7.04 -27.09 -6.79
N GLY A 248 7.85 -26.08 -6.51
CA GLY A 248 7.56 -25.05 -5.54
C GLY A 248 7.79 -25.45 -4.06
N LYS A 249 8.34 -26.63 -3.77
CA LYS A 249 8.65 -27.08 -2.42
C LYS A 249 10.17 -27.26 -2.22
N LYS A 250 10.70 -26.80 -1.09
CA LYS A 250 12.09 -27.02 -0.70
C LYS A 250 12.30 -28.50 -0.40
N THR A 251 13.23 -29.12 -1.11
CA THR A 251 13.49 -30.56 -1.06
C THR A 251 14.99 -30.82 -0.94
N VAL A 252 15.39 -31.73 -0.04
CA VAL A 252 16.76 -32.20 0.05
C VAL A 252 16.90 -33.44 -0.82
N ILE A 253 17.76 -33.38 -1.83
CA ILE A 253 18.11 -34.53 -2.68
C ILE A 253 19.42 -35.11 -2.12
N ARG A 254 19.40 -36.41 -1.84
CA ARG A 254 20.54 -37.17 -1.32
C ARG A 254 21.17 -38.01 -2.39
#